data_ce19db37ae60a36a5954ee8f335452ea
#
_entry.id   ce19db37ae60a36a5954ee8f335452ea
#
_cell.length_a   1.000
_cell.length_b   1.000
_cell.length_c   1.000
_cell.angle_alpha   90.00
_cell.angle_beta   90.00
_cell.angle_gamma   90.00
#
_symmetry.space_group_name_H-M   'P 1'
#
loop_
_entity.id
_entity.type
_entity.pdbx_description
1 polymer ?
#
loop_
_entity_poly.entity_id
_entity_poly.type
_entity_poly.pdbx_seq_one_letter_code
_entity_poly.pdbx_strand_id
1 'polypeptide(L)'
;VYHVENQQLTRYSGDYYQFLEVYEMKKSQLEAAYERQQKEIADLKDFVARNKARVATRNMAMSRQKKLDKMDIIELQSEKPKPSFDFKPARTSGRFIFQAKDLQIGYDRPLTQPLNLTFERNQKVAIIGANGIGKTTLLKSLLGIIPPIAGEVERGDYLELGYFEQEVEGGNRQTPLEAVWNAFPALNQAEVRAALARCGLTSKHIESQIQVLSGGEQAKVRLCLLMNRENNVLVLDEPTNHLDVDAKEELKRALKEYKGSILMVCHEPDFYEGWMDQIWDFNQLT
;
A
#
# COMPACT_ATOMS: atom_id res chain seq x y z
N VAL A 1 10.40 10.69 19.72
CA VAL A 1 10.39 10.06 18.39
C VAL A 1 11.71 10.35 17.69
N TYR A 2 12.23 9.36 16.99
CA TYR A 2 13.37 9.53 16.08
C TYR A 2 12.86 9.40 14.65
N HIS A 3 13.08 10.42 13.84
CA HIS A 3 12.69 10.46 12.43
C HIS A 3 13.92 10.38 11.54
N VAL A 4 13.90 9.43 10.61
CA VAL A 4 14.98 9.26 9.61
C VAL A 4 14.48 9.76 8.26
N GLU A 5 15.09 10.83 7.79
CA GLU A 5 14.78 11.41 6.49
C GLU A 5 16.08 11.92 5.86
N ASN A 6 16.27 11.70 4.56
CA ASN A 6 17.47 12.15 3.82
C ASN A 6 18.81 11.69 4.42
N GLN A 7 18.88 10.46 4.89
CA GLN A 7 20.06 9.93 5.57
C GLN A 7 20.42 10.72 6.86
N GLN A 8 19.51 11.54 7.36
CA GLN A 8 19.65 12.27 8.61
C GLN A 8 18.68 11.72 9.65
N LEU A 9 19.17 11.58 10.86
CA LEU A 9 18.39 11.19 12.03
C LEU A 9 18.06 12.41 12.85
N THR A 10 16.80 12.78 12.93
CA THR A 10 16.31 13.90 13.73
C THR A 10 15.53 13.42 14.92
N ARG A 11 15.88 13.86 16.12
CA ARG A 11 15.13 13.56 17.34
C ARG A 11 14.05 14.60 17.57
N TYR A 12 12.83 14.15 17.79
CA TYR A 12 11.71 14.98 18.25
C TYR A 12 11.33 14.55 19.68
N SER A 13 11.14 15.54 20.57
CA SER A 13 10.62 15.29 21.93
C SER A 13 9.12 15.17 21.87
N GLY A 14 8.56 14.27 22.70
CA GLY A 14 7.13 14.03 22.78
C GLY A 14 6.69 12.69 22.18
N ASP A 15 5.39 12.49 22.14
CA ASP A 15 4.75 11.31 21.54
C ASP A 15 4.67 11.41 20.01
N TYR A 16 4.07 10.39 19.38
CA TYR A 16 3.96 10.31 17.92
C TYR A 16 3.06 11.41 17.34
N TYR A 17 1.98 11.77 18.03
CA TYR A 17 1.04 12.80 17.56
C TYR A 17 1.66 14.19 17.61
N GLN A 18 2.36 14.51 18.70
CA GLN A 18 3.13 15.76 18.81
C GLN A 18 4.23 15.86 17.76
N PHE A 19 4.88 14.73 17.45
CA PHE A 19 5.84 14.67 16.34
C PHE A 19 5.18 15.04 15.01
N LEU A 20 4.01 14.46 14.68
CA LEU A 20 3.30 14.74 13.44
C LEU A 20 2.95 16.21 13.30
N GLU A 21 2.40 16.84 14.35
CA GLU A 21 2.08 18.28 14.32
C GLU A 21 3.30 19.15 14.05
N VAL A 22 4.42 18.88 14.75
CA VAL A 22 5.67 19.64 14.56
C VAL A 22 6.26 19.38 13.18
N TYR A 23 6.18 18.17 12.68
CA TYR A 23 6.67 17.79 11.35
C TYR A 23 5.87 18.50 10.24
N GLU A 24 4.54 18.47 10.30
CA GLU A 24 3.67 19.17 9.34
C GLU A 24 3.89 20.69 9.37
N MET A 25 4.02 21.27 10.56
CA MET A 25 4.33 22.71 10.68
C MET A 25 5.66 23.05 10.03
N LYS A 26 6.72 22.27 10.26
CA LYS A 26 8.04 22.49 9.64
C LYS A 26 7.99 22.33 8.13
N LYS A 27 7.26 21.32 7.64
CA LYS A 27 7.05 21.06 6.23
C LYS A 27 6.36 22.25 5.55
N SER A 28 5.26 22.74 6.11
CA SER A 28 4.54 23.91 5.60
C SER A 28 5.42 25.19 5.60
N GLN A 29 6.25 25.37 6.62
CA GLN A 29 7.22 26.50 6.65
C GLN A 29 8.26 26.37 5.54
N LEU A 30 8.77 25.16 5.28
CA LEU A 30 9.75 24.91 4.21
C LEU A 30 9.14 25.15 2.83
N GLU A 31 7.91 24.70 2.60
CA GLU A 31 7.16 24.92 1.36
C GLU A 31 6.94 26.43 1.10
N ALA A 32 6.49 27.15 2.13
CA ALA A 32 6.32 28.61 2.03
C ALA A 32 7.65 29.34 1.78
N ALA A 33 8.75 28.88 2.38
CA ALA A 33 10.07 29.44 2.14
C ALA A 33 10.54 29.16 0.70
N TYR A 34 10.31 27.95 0.19
CA TYR A 34 10.61 27.58 -1.19
C TYR A 34 9.83 28.44 -2.20
N GLU A 35 8.52 28.59 -2.03
CA GLU A 35 7.70 29.41 -2.92
C GLU A 35 8.19 30.86 -2.97
N ARG A 36 8.52 31.45 -1.80
CA ARG A 36 9.10 32.80 -1.73
C ARG A 36 10.43 32.87 -2.46
N GLN A 37 11.30 31.88 -2.29
CA GLN A 37 12.59 31.83 -2.96
C GLN A 37 12.43 31.65 -4.48
N GLN A 38 11.52 30.81 -4.94
CA GLN A 38 11.27 30.63 -6.37
C GLN A 38 10.77 31.91 -7.02
N LYS A 39 9.91 32.66 -6.34
CA LYS A 39 9.45 33.99 -6.80
C LYS A 39 10.61 34.96 -6.89
N GLU A 40 11.46 35.04 -5.85
CA GLU A 40 12.64 35.90 -5.86
C GLU A 40 13.61 35.56 -6.99
N ILE A 41 13.85 34.25 -7.21
CA ILE A 41 14.68 33.76 -8.33
C ILE A 41 14.08 34.17 -9.67
N ALA A 42 12.76 34.03 -9.86
CA ALA A 42 12.08 34.43 -11.08
C ALA A 42 12.22 35.93 -11.34
N ASP A 43 11.98 36.77 -10.32
CA ASP A 43 12.09 38.24 -10.40
C ASP A 43 13.53 38.65 -10.72
N LEU A 44 14.53 38.02 -10.11
CA LEU A 44 15.95 38.31 -10.36
C LEU A 44 16.35 37.89 -11.79
N LYS A 45 15.92 36.71 -12.26
CA LYS A 45 16.17 36.23 -13.63
C LYS A 45 15.57 37.17 -14.68
N ASP A 46 14.31 37.59 -14.48
CA ASP A 46 13.61 38.49 -15.38
C ASP A 46 14.31 39.87 -15.45
N PHE A 47 14.69 40.41 -14.27
CA PHE A 47 15.45 41.67 -14.23
C PHE A 47 16.78 41.57 -14.98
N VAL A 48 17.54 40.48 -14.77
CA VAL A 48 18.81 40.24 -15.45
C VAL A 48 18.61 40.15 -16.96
N ALA A 49 17.59 39.41 -17.40
CA ALA A 49 17.29 39.21 -18.82
C ALA A 49 16.98 40.56 -19.52
N ARG A 50 16.18 41.43 -18.89
CA ARG A 50 15.79 42.73 -19.47
C ARG A 50 16.90 43.79 -19.45
N ASN A 51 17.87 43.69 -18.53
CA ASN A 51 18.82 44.76 -18.29
C ASN A 51 20.27 44.41 -18.64
N LYS A 52 20.59 43.13 -18.93
CA LYS A 52 21.98 42.71 -19.24
C LYS A 52 22.57 43.38 -20.48
N ALA A 53 21.74 43.66 -21.49
CA ALA A 53 22.17 44.25 -22.76
C ALA A 53 22.30 45.80 -22.71
N ARG A 54 21.75 46.46 -21.71
CA ARG A 54 21.73 47.93 -21.62
C ARG A 54 22.94 48.45 -20.85
N VAL A 55 23.73 49.36 -21.46
CA VAL A 55 24.96 49.91 -20.85
C VAL A 55 24.71 50.54 -19.48
N ALA A 56 23.63 51.33 -19.35
CA ALA A 56 23.29 52.04 -18.10
C ALA A 56 22.90 51.10 -16.92
N THR A 57 22.35 49.92 -17.18
CA THR A 57 21.84 48.99 -16.16
C THR A 57 22.65 47.72 -16.03
N ARG A 58 23.69 47.54 -16.86
CA ARG A 58 24.51 46.31 -16.93
C ARG A 58 25.15 45.98 -15.58
N ASN A 59 25.70 46.94 -14.86
CA ASN A 59 26.33 46.69 -13.56
C ASN A 59 25.33 46.22 -12.50
N MET A 60 24.09 46.74 -12.52
CA MET A 60 23.01 46.30 -11.65
C MET A 60 22.56 44.88 -12.00
N ALA A 61 22.45 44.54 -13.30
CA ALA A 61 22.12 43.22 -13.75
C ALA A 61 23.20 42.21 -13.33
N MET A 62 24.48 42.53 -13.46
CA MET A 62 25.60 41.70 -13.03
C MET A 62 25.62 41.46 -11.51
N SER A 63 25.29 42.52 -10.71
CA SER A 63 25.18 42.37 -9.26
C SER A 63 24.06 41.39 -8.88
N ARG A 64 22.91 41.48 -9.54
CA ARG A 64 21.80 40.54 -9.31
C ARG A 64 22.09 39.13 -9.81
N GLN A 65 22.82 38.97 -10.92
CA GLN A 65 23.30 37.68 -11.36
C GLN A 65 24.22 37.03 -10.31
N LYS A 66 25.16 37.79 -9.74
CA LYS A 66 26.02 37.29 -8.67
C LYS A 66 25.24 36.89 -7.41
N LYS A 67 24.11 37.56 -7.12
CA LYS A 67 23.21 37.15 -6.03
C LYS A 67 22.55 35.81 -6.34
N LEU A 68 22.05 35.61 -7.56
CA LEU A 68 21.50 34.33 -8.03
C LEU A 68 22.53 33.19 -7.93
N ASP A 69 23.76 33.44 -8.40
CA ASP A 69 24.82 32.43 -8.44
C ASP A 69 25.31 32.01 -7.04
N LYS A 70 25.06 32.86 -6.01
CA LYS A 70 25.42 32.61 -4.60
C LYS A 70 24.25 32.17 -3.74
N MET A 71 23.07 32.10 -4.31
CA MET A 71 21.87 31.74 -3.54
C MET A 71 21.84 30.23 -3.29
N ASP A 72 21.78 29.84 -2.00
CA ASP A 72 21.52 28.45 -1.62
C ASP A 72 20.08 28.09 -2.00
N ILE A 73 19.94 27.21 -2.97
CA ILE A 73 18.63 26.82 -3.49
C ILE A 73 18.00 25.83 -2.50
N ILE A 74 16.81 26.18 -2.01
CA ILE A 74 16.00 25.29 -1.21
C ILE A 74 15.49 24.19 -2.16
N GLU A 75 15.86 22.95 -1.90
CA GLU A 75 15.32 21.79 -2.61
C GLU A 75 14.12 21.25 -1.82
N LEU A 76 12.92 21.40 -2.39
CA LEU A 76 11.78 20.65 -1.90
C LEU A 76 11.93 19.22 -2.39
N GLN A 77 11.85 18.30 -1.44
CA GLN A 77 11.76 16.90 -1.81
C GLN A 77 10.44 16.65 -2.55
N SER A 78 10.52 15.87 -3.61
CA SER A 78 9.32 15.36 -4.23
C SER A 78 8.57 14.52 -3.19
N GLU A 79 7.38 14.94 -2.83
CA GLU A 79 6.51 14.12 -1.97
C GLU A 79 6.44 12.72 -2.55
N LYS A 80 6.58 11.71 -1.67
CA LYS A 80 6.26 10.35 -2.09
C LYS A 80 4.81 10.36 -2.56
N PRO A 81 4.52 9.82 -3.74
CA PRO A 81 3.15 9.80 -4.23
C PRO A 81 2.28 9.08 -3.19
N LYS A 82 1.26 9.77 -2.69
CA LYS A 82 0.29 9.14 -1.79
C LYS A 82 -0.41 8.02 -2.55
N PRO A 83 -0.46 6.82 -1.98
CA PRO A 83 -1.13 5.72 -2.65
C PRO A 83 -2.64 5.99 -2.75
N SER A 84 -3.25 5.47 -3.81
CA SER A 84 -4.70 5.44 -3.99
C SER A 84 -5.10 4.04 -4.42
N PHE A 85 -5.92 3.38 -3.60
CA PHE A 85 -6.35 2.01 -3.84
C PHE A 85 -7.83 1.96 -4.23
N ASP A 86 -8.13 1.16 -5.25
CA ASP A 86 -9.49 0.92 -5.73
C ASP A 86 -9.60 -0.49 -6.29
N PHE A 87 -10.50 -1.31 -5.71
CA PHE A 87 -10.69 -2.70 -6.09
C PHE A 87 -11.84 -2.83 -7.09
N LYS A 88 -11.56 -3.43 -8.25
CA LYS A 88 -12.55 -3.63 -9.31
C LYS A 88 -13.54 -4.72 -8.90
N PRO A 89 -14.85 -4.42 -8.84
CA PRO A 89 -15.85 -5.45 -8.53
C PRO A 89 -16.07 -6.36 -9.75
N ALA A 90 -16.09 -7.67 -9.53
CA ALA A 90 -16.57 -8.65 -10.50
C ALA A 90 -18.09 -8.80 -10.42
N ARG A 91 -18.64 -9.72 -11.26
CA ARG A 91 -20.04 -10.15 -11.16
C ARG A 91 -20.40 -10.64 -9.76
N THR A 92 -21.66 -10.55 -9.40
CA THR A 92 -22.16 -11.04 -8.10
C THR A 92 -21.94 -12.55 -7.95
N SER A 93 -21.36 -12.96 -6.83
CA SER A 93 -21.19 -14.37 -6.45
C SER A 93 -22.51 -15.02 -6.00
N GLY A 94 -22.51 -16.32 -5.83
CA GLY A 94 -23.57 -17.07 -5.13
C GLY A 94 -23.79 -16.53 -3.70
N ARG A 95 -24.79 -17.10 -2.98
CA ARG A 95 -25.09 -16.67 -1.60
C ARG A 95 -23.96 -17.01 -0.65
N PHE A 96 -23.42 -18.21 -0.76
CA PHE A 96 -22.30 -18.68 0.04
C PHE A 96 -20.99 -18.49 -0.72
N ILE A 97 -19.95 -18.14 0.01
CA ILE A 97 -18.58 -18.08 -0.50
C ILE A 97 -17.85 -19.35 -0.11
N PHE A 98 -17.81 -19.66 1.19
CA PHE A 98 -17.26 -20.91 1.74
C PHE A 98 -18.17 -21.45 2.82
N GLN A 99 -18.36 -22.78 2.82
CA GLN A 99 -18.94 -23.53 3.92
C GLN A 99 -17.96 -24.63 4.34
N ALA A 100 -17.51 -24.58 5.58
CA ALA A 100 -16.65 -25.59 6.17
C ALA A 100 -17.48 -26.44 7.14
N LYS A 101 -17.41 -27.78 7.00
CA LYS A 101 -18.08 -28.73 7.85
C LYS A 101 -17.05 -29.67 8.47
N ASP A 102 -17.02 -29.68 9.80
CA ASP A 102 -16.08 -30.45 10.61
C ASP A 102 -14.61 -30.31 10.14
N LEU A 103 -14.26 -29.12 9.64
CA LEU A 103 -12.99 -28.84 9.02
C LEU A 103 -11.86 -28.89 10.05
N GLN A 104 -10.87 -29.74 9.85
CA GLN A 104 -9.60 -29.72 10.59
C GLN A 104 -8.48 -29.38 9.63
N ILE A 105 -7.78 -28.29 9.94
CA ILE A 105 -6.65 -27.80 9.17
C ILE A 105 -5.32 -28.24 9.79
N GLY A 106 -4.29 -28.32 8.99
CA GLY A 106 -2.94 -28.66 9.43
C GLY A 106 -2.10 -29.22 8.30
N TYR A 107 -0.92 -29.74 8.65
CA TYR A 107 -0.02 -30.43 7.73
C TYR A 107 0.07 -31.91 8.09
N ASP A 108 0.93 -32.27 9.07
CA ASP A 108 1.08 -33.64 9.54
C ASP A 108 0.12 -33.99 10.70
N ARG A 109 -0.37 -33.00 11.38
CA ARG A 109 -1.30 -33.12 12.52
C ARG A 109 -2.32 -31.98 12.50
N PRO A 110 -3.51 -32.19 13.07
CA PRO A 110 -4.51 -31.14 13.22
C PRO A 110 -3.98 -29.96 14.06
N LEU A 111 -4.20 -28.75 13.59
CA LEU A 111 -3.96 -27.49 14.31
C LEU A 111 -5.23 -26.98 15.00
N THR A 112 -6.41 -27.49 14.61
CA THR A 112 -7.70 -27.02 15.11
C THR A 112 -8.57 -28.18 15.54
N GLN A 113 -9.53 -27.90 16.43
CA GLN A 113 -10.71 -28.72 16.60
C GLN A 113 -11.55 -28.71 15.30
N PRO A 114 -12.55 -29.62 15.12
CA PRO A 114 -13.43 -29.54 13.97
C PRO A 114 -14.17 -28.20 13.90
N LEU A 115 -13.94 -27.47 12.81
CA LEU A 115 -14.50 -26.14 12.58
C LEU A 115 -15.74 -26.23 11.68
N ASN A 116 -16.80 -25.52 12.09
CA ASN A 116 -17.99 -25.32 11.28
C ASN A 116 -18.13 -23.81 11.01
N LEU A 117 -17.74 -23.37 9.82
CA LEU A 117 -17.67 -21.96 9.44
C LEU A 117 -18.51 -21.72 8.18
N THR A 118 -19.22 -20.61 8.16
CA THR A 118 -19.94 -20.15 6.98
C THR A 118 -19.54 -18.71 6.67
N PHE A 119 -19.08 -18.48 5.44
CA PHE A 119 -18.76 -17.15 4.93
C PHE A 119 -19.68 -16.85 3.75
N GLU A 120 -20.51 -15.82 3.91
CA GLU A 120 -21.53 -15.45 2.94
C GLU A 120 -21.14 -14.24 2.09
N ARG A 121 -21.87 -14.06 1.00
CA ARG A 121 -21.72 -12.91 0.11
C ARG A 121 -21.92 -11.60 0.86
N ASN A 122 -21.13 -10.61 0.49
CA ASN A 122 -21.08 -9.23 1.04
C ASN A 122 -20.66 -9.15 2.51
N GLN A 123 -20.30 -10.25 3.16
CA GLN A 123 -19.73 -10.22 4.49
C GLN A 123 -18.27 -9.77 4.46
N LYS A 124 -17.87 -9.06 5.51
CA LYS A 124 -16.50 -8.68 5.80
C LYS A 124 -16.09 -9.30 7.13
N VAL A 125 -15.19 -10.28 7.06
CA VAL A 125 -14.78 -11.10 8.20
C VAL A 125 -13.31 -10.90 8.50
N ALA A 126 -12.98 -10.61 9.76
CA ALA A 126 -11.60 -10.60 10.25
C ALA A 126 -11.30 -11.89 11.01
N ILE A 127 -10.17 -12.52 10.70
CA ILE A 127 -9.58 -13.64 11.44
C ILE A 127 -8.48 -13.08 12.32
N ILE A 128 -8.63 -13.24 13.62
CA ILE A 128 -7.66 -12.79 14.62
C ILE A 128 -7.08 -13.96 15.41
N GLY A 129 -5.97 -13.76 16.10
CA GLY A 129 -5.34 -14.79 16.94
C GLY A 129 -3.82 -14.64 16.98
N ALA A 130 -3.16 -15.43 17.81
CA ALA A 130 -1.70 -15.40 17.97
C ALA A 130 -0.97 -15.78 16.67
N ASN A 131 0.31 -15.38 16.55
CA ASN A 131 1.15 -15.79 15.41
C ASN A 131 1.43 -17.28 15.46
N GLY A 132 1.45 -17.92 14.28
CA GLY A 132 1.75 -19.36 14.15
C GLY A 132 0.60 -20.31 14.55
N ILE A 133 -0.58 -19.81 14.95
CA ILE A 133 -1.72 -20.63 15.37
C ILE A 133 -2.44 -21.34 14.20
N GLY A 134 -2.16 -20.97 12.93
CA GLY A 134 -2.74 -21.62 11.75
C GLY A 134 -3.68 -20.75 10.91
N LYS A 135 -3.74 -19.42 11.12
CA LYS A 135 -4.64 -18.51 10.36
C LYS A 135 -4.40 -18.56 8.85
N THR A 136 -3.15 -18.46 8.42
CA THR A 136 -2.74 -18.61 7.00
C THR A 136 -3.09 -20.01 6.48
N THR A 137 -2.95 -21.05 7.31
CA THR A 137 -3.31 -22.42 6.94
C THR A 137 -4.82 -22.54 6.72
N LEU A 138 -5.64 -21.89 7.55
CA LEU A 138 -7.10 -21.81 7.34
C LEU A 138 -7.42 -21.14 6.00
N LEU A 139 -6.84 -19.97 5.72
CA LEU A 139 -7.05 -19.30 4.43
C LEU A 139 -6.68 -20.22 3.26
N LYS A 140 -5.51 -20.85 3.32
CA LYS A 140 -5.04 -21.77 2.26
C LYS A 140 -5.91 -23.00 2.11
N SER A 141 -6.47 -23.53 3.20
CA SER A 141 -7.41 -24.66 3.15
C SER A 141 -8.75 -24.24 2.55
N LEU A 142 -9.32 -23.10 2.94
CA LEU A 142 -10.53 -22.54 2.32
C LEU A 142 -10.34 -22.28 0.82
N LEU A 143 -9.17 -21.77 0.45
CA LEU A 143 -8.79 -21.59 -0.96
C LEU A 143 -8.44 -22.90 -1.68
N GLY A 144 -8.36 -24.05 -0.97
CA GLY A 144 -7.97 -25.37 -1.50
C GLY A 144 -6.55 -25.41 -2.05
N ILE A 145 -5.70 -24.52 -1.58
CA ILE A 145 -4.25 -24.54 -1.83
C ILE A 145 -3.62 -25.67 -1.02
N ILE A 146 -4.11 -25.87 0.21
CA ILE A 146 -3.70 -26.96 1.11
C ILE A 146 -4.94 -27.83 1.37
N PRO A 147 -4.86 -29.17 1.22
CA PRO A 147 -5.96 -30.02 1.56
C PRO A 147 -6.21 -30.03 3.07
N PRO A 148 -7.45 -30.09 3.55
CA PRO A 148 -7.75 -30.28 4.95
C PRO A 148 -7.29 -31.67 5.44
N ILE A 149 -7.01 -31.79 6.73
CA ILE A 149 -6.72 -33.10 7.37
C ILE A 149 -8.01 -33.93 7.50
N ALA A 150 -9.12 -33.27 7.87
CA ALA A 150 -10.44 -33.89 7.97
C ALA A 150 -11.52 -32.84 7.69
N GLY A 151 -12.74 -33.28 7.47
CA GLY A 151 -13.86 -32.42 7.09
C GLY A 151 -13.83 -32.00 5.62
N GLU A 152 -14.70 -31.10 5.27
CA GLU A 152 -14.85 -30.61 3.90
C GLU A 152 -15.06 -29.14 3.82
N VAL A 153 -14.63 -28.55 2.69
CA VAL A 153 -14.89 -27.15 2.33
C VAL A 153 -15.68 -27.12 1.02
N GLU A 154 -16.91 -26.67 1.10
CA GLU A 154 -17.76 -26.41 -0.04
C GLU A 154 -17.56 -24.95 -0.49
N ARG A 155 -17.36 -24.75 -1.79
CA ARG A 155 -17.21 -23.43 -2.40
C ARG A 155 -18.49 -23.04 -3.12
N GLY A 156 -18.86 -21.79 -2.97
CA GLY A 156 -20.02 -21.26 -3.69
C GLY A 156 -19.76 -21.06 -5.18
N ASP A 157 -20.84 -20.69 -5.88
CA ASP A 157 -20.82 -20.45 -7.31
C ASP A 157 -20.30 -19.06 -7.67
N TYR A 158 -19.74 -18.95 -8.88
CA TYR A 158 -19.33 -17.69 -9.49
C TYR A 158 -18.32 -16.88 -8.66
N LEU A 159 -17.39 -17.55 -8.01
CA LEU A 159 -16.35 -16.92 -7.21
C LEU A 159 -15.20 -16.42 -8.10
N GLU A 160 -14.94 -15.12 -8.03
CA GLU A 160 -13.76 -14.47 -8.58
C GLU A 160 -12.90 -14.01 -7.40
N LEU A 161 -11.96 -14.90 -7.02
CA LEU A 161 -11.15 -14.75 -5.82
C LEU A 161 -9.89 -13.90 -6.09
N GLY A 162 -9.72 -12.87 -5.30
CA GLY A 162 -8.46 -12.13 -5.18
C GLY A 162 -7.74 -12.55 -3.90
N TYR A 163 -6.56 -13.15 -4.02
CA TYR A 163 -5.78 -13.55 -2.86
C TYR A 163 -4.53 -12.68 -2.72
N PHE A 164 -4.43 -12.01 -1.56
CA PHE A 164 -3.22 -11.31 -1.14
C PHE A 164 -2.47 -12.22 -0.18
N GLU A 165 -1.46 -12.90 -0.70
CA GLU A 165 -0.63 -13.82 0.07
C GLU A 165 0.40 -13.06 0.90
N GLN A 166 0.68 -13.58 2.10
CA GLN A 166 1.84 -13.19 2.88
C GLN A 166 3.12 -13.39 2.05
N GLU A 167 4.18 -12.65 2.34
CA GLU A 167 5.41 -12.64 1.58
C GLU A 167 5.88 -14.04 1.16
N VAL A 168 6.08 -14.24 -0.14
CA VAL A 168 6.69 -15.46 -0.67
C VAL A 168 8.21 -15.24 -0.65
N GLU A 169 8.92 -15.97 0.18
CA GLU A 169 10.38 -16.05 0.12
C GLU A 169 10.80 -16.63 -1.24
N GLY A 170 11.40 -15.83 -2.08
CA GLY A 170 11.95 -16.26 -3.35
C GLY A 170 12.17 -15.11 -4.31
N GLY A 171 13.42 -14.88 -4.68
CA GLY A 171 13.86 -13.73 -5.45
C GLY A 171 13.14 -13.57 -6.79
N ASN A 172 12.05 -12.83 -6.81
CA ASN A 172 11.41 -12.42 -8.05
C ASN A 172 12.30 -11.38 -8.75
N ARG A 173 12.93 -11.80 -9.85
CA ARG A 173 13.85 -10.97 -10.66
C ARG A 173 13.13 -10.07 -11.65
N GLN A 174 11.81 -10.22 -11.83
CA GLN A 174 11.03 -9.33 -12.66
C GLN A 174 10.96 -7.93 -12.03
N THR A 175 10.81 -6.93 -12.87
CA THR A 175 10.44 -5.60 -12.42
C THR A 175 8.92 -5.54 -12.14
N PRO A 176 8.43 -4.61 -11.30
CA PRO A 176 7.00 -4.35 -11.15
C PRO A 176 6.28 -4.13 -12.47
N LEU A 177 6.94 -3.42 -13.41
CA LEU A 177 6.41 -3.18 -14.75
C LEU A 177 6.14 -4.50 -15.49
N GLU A 178 7.13 -5.39 -15.52
CA GLU A 178 7.01 -6.70 -16.16
C GLU A 178 5.96 -7.57 -15.49
N ALA A 179 5.95 -7.61 -14.15
CA ALA A 179 5.01 -8.42 -13.39
C ALA A 179 3.55 -8.02 -13.65
N VAL A 180 3.25 -6.72 -13.63
CA VAL A 180 1.90 -6.20 -13.91
C VAL A 180 1.54 -6.35 -15.39
N TRP A 181 2.48 -6.08 -16.29
CA TRP A 181 2.21 -6.20 -17.73
C TRP A 181 1.97 -7.65 -18.16
N ASN A 182 2.73 -8.59 -17.63
CA ASN A 182 2.51 -10.02 -17.89
C ASN A 182 1.16 -10.51 -17.36
N ALA A 183 0.71 -9.99 -16.22
CA ALA A 183 -0.60 -10.32 -15.65
C ALA A 183 -1.76 -9.65 -16.41
N PHE A 184 -1.53 -8.51 -17.04
CA PHE A 184 -2.56 -7.72 -17.74
C PHE A 184 -2.05 -7.27 -19.12
N PRO A 185 -1.88 -8.18 -20.08
CA PRO A 185 -1.28 -7.89 -21.40
C PRO A 185 -2.14 -6.96 -22.28
N ALA A 186 -3.40 -6.74 -21.89
CA ALA A 186 -4.27 -5.78 -22.57
C ALA A 186 -3.93 -4.31 -22.25
N LEU A 187 -3.21 -4.05 -21.16
CA LEU A 187 -2.76 -2.71 -20.78
C LEU A 187 -1.52 -2.31 -21.58
N ASN A 188 -1.46 -1.05 -21.96
CA ASN A 188 -0.21 -0.51 -22.53
C ASN A 188 0.76 -0.11 -21.40
N GLN A 189 2.03 0.13 -21.76
CA GLN A 189 3.09 0.45 -20.79
C GLN A 189 2.80 1.69 -19.95
N ALA A 190 2.15 2.71 -20.52
CA ALA A 190 1.81 3.94 -19.80
C ALA A 190 0.73 3.67 -18.74
N GLU A 191 -0.27 2.84 -19.06
CA GLU A 191 -1.32 2.43 -18.14
C GLU A 191 -0.77 1.59 -16.98
N VAL A 192 0.15 0.67 -17.26
CA VAL A 192 0.83 -0.11 -16.21
C VAL A 192 1.64 0.79 -15.29
N ARG A 193 2.42 1.74 -15.84
CA ARG A 193 3.15 2.73 -15.03
C ARG A 193 2.22 3.59 -14.18
N ALA A 194 1.10 4.03 -14.74
CA ALA A 194 0.09 4.81 -14.02
C ALA A 194 -0.55 4.00 -12.89
N ALA A 195 -0.85 2.71 -13.10
CA ALA A 195 -1.38 1.82 -12.06
C ALA A 195 -0.39 1.63 -10.91
N LEU A 196 0.88 1.39 -11.21
CA LEU A 196 1.95 1.26 -10.20
C LEU A 196 2.19 2.58 -9.45
N ALA A 197 2.19 3.72 -10.15
CA ALA A 197 2.33 5.04 -9.54
C ALA A 197 1.17 5.35 -8.59
N ARG A 198 -0.07 4.97 -8.94
CA ARG A 198 -1.22 5.08 -8.03
C ARG A 198 -1.05 4.27 -6.75
N CYS A 199 -0.30 3.17 -6.77
CA CYS A 199 0.05 2.42 -5.56
C CYS A 199 1.17 3.08 -4.74
N GLY A 200 1.65 4.27 -5.13
CA GLY A 200 2.71 4.99 -4.43
C GLY A 200 4.13 4.51 -4.77
N LEU A 201 4.31 3.86 -5.92
CA LEU A 201 5.62 3.45 -6.42
C LEU A 201 6.23 4.54 -7.31
N THR A 202 7.48 4.88 -7.06
CA THR A 202 8.24 5.83 -7.88
C THR A 202 8.75 5.17 -9.17
N SER A 203 9.17 5.96 -10.16
CA SER A 203 9.77 5.43 -11.40
C SER A 203 10.97 4.52 -11.13
N LYS A 204 11.79 4.85 -10.12
CA LYS A 204 12.91 4.02 -9.70
C LYS A 204 12.45 2.64 -9.20
N HIS A 205 11.39 2.59 -8.39
CA HIS A 205 10.83 1.33 -7.90
C HIS A 205 10.25 0.49 -9.04
N ILE A 206 9.56 1.13 -10.00
CA ILE A 206 8.92 0.46 -11.14
C ILE A 206 9.95 -0.23 -12.05
N GLU A 207 11.16 0.31 -12.14
CA GLU A 207 12.25 -0.21 -12.98
C GLU A 207 13.24 -1.12 -12.22
N SER A 208 13.16 -1.16 -10.89
CA SER A 208 13.99 -2.05 -10.07
C SER A 208 13.39 -3.45 -10.00
N GLN A 209 14.23 -4.47 -9.80
CA GLN A 209 13.73 -5.83 -9.58
C GLN A 209 12.93 -5.91 -8.27
N ILE A 210 11.83 -6.67 -8.26
CA ILE A 210 10.97 -6.83 -7.09
C ILE A 210 11.75 -7.31 -5.87
N GLN A 211 12.71 -8.22 -6.05
CA GLN A 211 13.52 -8.76 -4.95
C GLN A 211 14.39 -7.73 -4.21
N VAL A 212 14.68 -6.57 -4.82
CA VAL A 212 15.49 -5.51 -4.19
C VAL A 212 14.63 -4.40 -3.58
N LEU A 213 13.31 -4.46 -3.78
CA LEU A 213 12.37 -3.54 -3.17
C LEU A 213 12.19 -3.85 -1.68
N SER A 214 11.87 -2.83 -0.90
CA SER A 214 11.46 -3.01 0.50
C SER A 214 10.16 -3.83 0.59
N GLY A 215 9.90 -4.47 1.73
CA GLY A 215 8.67 -5.25 1.95
C GLY A 215 7.40 -4.43 1.67
N GLY A 216 7.40 -3.13 2.03
CA GLY A 216 6.27 -2.23 1.74
C GLY A 216 6.08 -1.94 0.25
N GLU A 217 7.16 -1.78 -0.51
CA GLU A 217 7.10 -1.60 -1.96
C GLU A 217 6.63 -2.88 -2.66
N GLN A 218 7.11 -4.04 -2.20
CA GLN A 218 6.64 -5.34 -2.69
C GLN A 218 5.14 -5.55 -2.40
N ALA A 219 4.67 -5.17 -1.20
CA ALA A 219 3.25 -5.20 -0.86
C ALA A 219 2.42 -4.30 -1.79
N LYS A 220 2.91 -3.09 -2.11
CA LYS A 220 2.26 -2.18 -3.07
C LYS A 220 2.19 -2.77 -4.48
N VAL A 221 3.20 -3.52 -4.94
CA VAL A 221 3.14 -4.25 -6.22
C VAL A 221 2.05 -5.33 -6.19
N ARG A 222 1.97 -6.12 -5.11
CA ARG A 222 0.93 -7.15 -4.95
C ARG A 222 -0.47 -6.53 -4.88
N LEU A 223 -0.64 -5.41 -4.19
CA LEU A 223 -1.90 -4.66 -4.19
C LEU A 223 -2.26 -4.16 -5.59
N CYS A 224 -1.28 -3.65 -6.36
CA CYS A 224 -1.50 -3.24 -7.75
C CYS A 224 -2.03 -4.40 -8.61
N LEU A 225 -1.44 -5.59 -8.49
CA LEU A 225 -1.91 -6.79 -9.18
C LEU A 225 -3.35 -7.16 -8.77
N LEU A 226 -3.65 -7.10 -7.47
CA LEU A 226 -4.97 -7.43 -6.93
C LEU A 226 -6.05 -6.44 -7.39
N MET A 227 -5.75 -5.14 -7.37
CA MET A 227 -6.69 -4.07 -7.76
C MET A 227 -7.03 -4.09 -9.27
N ASN A 228 -6.11 -4.56 -10.11
CA ASN A 228 -6.36 -4.62 -11.56
C ASN A 228 -7.13 -5.86 -11.99
N ARG A 229 -7.34 -6.83 -11.10
CA ARG A 229 -8.26 -7.96 -11.32
C ARG A 229 -9.67 -7.58 -10.90
N GLU A 230 -10.66 -8.12 -11.61
CA GLU A 230 -12.05 -8.10 -11.17
C GLU A 230 -12.25 -9.22 -10.16
N ASN A 231 -12.65 -8.86 -8.94
CA ASN A 231 -12.85 -9.79 -7.84
C ASN A 231 -14.23 -9.55 -7.20
N ASN A 232 -14.88 -10.60 -6.73
CA ASN A 232 -16.07 -10.48 -5.87
C ASN A 232 -15.79 -10.94 -4.43
N VAL A 233 -14.62 -11.57 -4.20
CA VAL A 233 -14.14 -11.96 -2.89
C VAL A 233 -12.65 -11.61 -2.78
N LEU A 234 -12.30 -10.86 -1.74
CA LEU A 234 -10.91 -10.59 -1.37
C LEU A 234 -10.53 -11.45 -0.16
N VAL A 235 -9.49 -12.26 -0.31
CA VAL A 235 -8.86 -13.01 0.78
C VAL A 235 -7.50 -12.38 1.04
N LEU A 236 -7.32 -11.82 2.24
CA LEU A 236 -6.15 -11.00 2.55
C LEU A 236 -5.41 -11.59 3.76
N ASP A 237 -4.15 -11.95 3.57
CA ASP A 237 -3.31 -12.48 4.64
C ASP A 237 -2.32 -11.40 5.11
N GLU A 238 -2.62 -10.81 6.25
CA GLU A 238 -1.86 -9.73 6.89
C GLU A 238 -1.50 -8.56 5.93
N PRO A 239 -2.50 -7.94 5.27
CA PRO A 239 -2.25 -6.96 4.21
C PRO A 239 -1.64 -5.65 4.70
N THR A 240 -1.62 -5.40 6.00
CA THR A 240 -1.05 -4.20 6.63
C THR A 240 0.45 -4.32 6.88
N ASN A 241 1.01 -5.54 6.82
CA ASN A 241 2.42 -5.74 7.09
C ASN A 241 3.30 -4.97 6.11
N HIS A 242 4.32 -4.32 6.65
CA HIS A 242 5.28 -3.50 5.93
C HIS A 242 4.72 -2.24 5.24
N LEU A 243 3.42 -1.97 5.30
CA LEU A 243 2.86 -0.73 4.76
C LEU A 243 3.14 0.46 5.69
N ASP A 244 3.42 1.61 5.08
CA ASP A 244 3.48 2.88 5.79
C ASP A 244 2.07 3.34 6.22
N VAL A 245 1.99 4.33 7.10
CA VAL A 245 0.73 4.80 7.67
C VAL A 245 -0.24 5.26 6.58
N ASP A 246 0.23 6.05 5.62
CA ASP A 246 -0.60 6.57 4.53
C ASP A 246 -1.19 5.43 3.69
N ALA A 247 -0.40 4.40 3.39
CA ALA A 247 -0.86 3.23 2.64
C ALA A 247 -1.84 2.37 3.45
N LYS A 248 -1.65 2.23 4.77
CA LYS A 248 -2.60 1.52 5.65
C LYS A 248 -3.96 2.22 5.70
N GLU A 249 -3.97 3.54 5.88
CA GLU A 249 -5.20 4.33 5.92
C GLU A 249 -5.96 4.24 4.59
N GLU A 250 -5.24 4.38 3.49
CA GLU A 250 -5.83 4.28 2.17
C GLU A 250 -6.36 2.86 1.86
N LEU A 251 -5.62 1.81 2.27
CA LEU A 251 -6.09 0.43 2.15
C LEU A 251 -7.36 0.20 2.96
N LYS A 252 -7.39 0.70 4.20
CA LYS A 252 -8.59 0.64 5.06
C LYS A 252 -9.78 1.32 4.41
N ARG A 253 -9.59 2.52 3.83
CA ARG A 253 -10.63 3.24 3.09
C ARG A 253 -11.16 2.40 1.91
N ALA A 254 -10.25 1.91 1.08
CA ALA A 254 -10.60 1.13 -0.11
C ALA A 254 -11.34 -0.17 0.23
N LEU A 255 -10.92 -0.88 1.29
CA LEU A 255 -11.59 -2.10 1.74
C LEU A 255 -12.98 -1.82 2.34
N LYS A 256 -13.17 -0.70 3.04
CA LYS A 256 -14.49 -0.28 3.51
C LYS A 256 -15.46 0.00 2.36
N GLU A 257 -15.00 0.64 1.30
CA GLU A 257 -15.80 1.00 0.14
C GLU A 257 -16.05 -0.18 -0.82
N TYR A 258 -15.22 -1.22 -0.73
CA TYR A 258 -15.34 -2.39 -1.59
C TYR A 258 -16.69 -3.11 -1.39
N LYS A 259 -17.38 -3.39 -2.49
CA LYS A 259 -18.73 -3.96 -2.50
C LYS A 259 -18.80 -5.48 -2.43
N GLY A 260 -17.67 -6.17 -2.61
CA GLY A 260 -17.58 -7.62 -2.49
C GLY A 260 -17.36 -8.10 -1.05
N SER A 261 -17.15 -9.40 -0.91
CA SER A 261 -16.87 -10.05 0.37
C SER A 261 -15.38 -9.95 0.71
N ILE A 262 -15.05 -9.84 1.99
CA ILE A 262 -13.67 -9.76 2.48
C ILE A 262 -13.46 -10.78 3.58
N LEU A 263 -12.45 -11.63 3.42
CA LEU A 263 -11.93 -12.51 4.47
C LEU A 263 -10.48 -12.10 4.73
N MET A 264 -10.19 -11.57 5.91
CA MET A 264 -8.90 -10.95 6.20
C MET A 264 -8.29 -11.46 7.50
N VAL A 265 -7.06 -11.92 7.45
CA VAL A 265 -6.22 -12.09 8.65
C VAL A 265 -5.60 -10.73 8.99
N CYS A 266 -5.79 -10.27 10.22
CA CYS A 266 -5.23 -9.01 10.68
C CYS A 266 -4.92 -9.07 12.18
N HIS A 267 -3.79 -8.46 12.58
CA HIS A 267 -3.36 -8.35 13.96
C HIS A 267 -3.55 -6.95 14.56
N GLU A 268 -3.92 -5.97 13.75
CA GLU A 268 -4.03 -4.57 14.15
C GLU A 268 -5.51 -4.23 14.44
N PRO A 269 -5.94 -4.12 15.72
CA PRO A 269 -7.33 -3.79 16.05
C PRO A 269 -7.81 -2.50 15.40
N ASP A 270 -6.97 -1.45 15.42
CA ASP A 270 -7.29 -0.15 14.81
C ASP A 270 -7.58 -0.25 13.30
N PHE A 271 -7.10 -1.31 12.65
CA PHE A 271 -7.33 -1.51 11.22
C PHE A 271 -8.69 -2.15 10.94
N TYR A 272 -9.10 -3.19 11.68
CA TYR A 272 -10.32 -3.96 11.38
C TYR A 272 -11.53 -3.57 12.21
N GLU A 273 -11.37 -3.01 13.42
CA GLU A 273 -12.49 -2.64 14.27
C GLU A 273 -13.39 -1.56 13.65
N GLY A 274 -14.69 -1.70 13.91
CA GLY A 274 -15.72 -0.73 13.53
C GLY A 274 -16.21 -0.79 12.08
N TRP A 275 -15.75 -1.78 11.27
CA TRP A 275 -16.23 -1.95 9.91
C TRP A 275 -16.31 -3.42 9.42
N MET A 276 -15.81 -4.37 10.18
CA MET A 276 -16.00 -5.80 9.93
C MET A 276 -17.36 -6.25 10.47
N ASP A 277 -18.06 -7.11 9.72
CA ASP A 277 -19.35 -7.68 10.12
C ASP A 277 -19.19 -8.78 11.17
N GLN A 278 -18.09 -9.54 11.09
CA GLN A 278 -17.77 -10.65 11.99
C GLN A 278 -16.27 -10.70 12.30
N ILE A 279 -15.97 -11.22 13.49
CA ILE A 279 -14.61 -11.53 13.91
C ILE A 279 -14.54 -13.01 14.26
N TRP A 280 -13.66 -13.76 13.60
CA TRP A 280 -13.33 -15.13 13.93
C TRP A 280 -12.08 -15.15 14.80
N ASP A 281 -12.27 -15.28 16.11
CA ASP A 281 -11.15 -15.38 17.06
C ASP A 281 -10.59 -16.81 17.04
N PHE A 282 -9.45 -16.96 16.38
CA PHE A 282 -8.81 -18.26 16.20
C PHE A 282 -8.28 -18.86 17.50
N ASN A 283 -8.04 -18.04 18.54
CA ASN A 283 -7.67 -18.56 19.87
C ASN A 283 -8.83 -19.34 20.55
N GLN A 284 -10.07 -19.11 20.10
CA GLN A 284 -11.25 -19.82 20.60
C GLN A 284 -11.64 -21.02 19.73
N LEU A 285 -11.02 -21.15 18.55
CA LEU A 285 -11.31 -22.18 17.55
C LEU A 285 -10.28 -23.33 17.54
N THR A 286 -9.20 -23.18 18.29
CA THR A 286 -8.08 -24.15 18.38
C THR A 286 -8.13 -25.02 19.63
#